data_ffbe955dcdba8e4df85baa85a7a99b69
#
_entry.id   ffbe955dcdba8e4df85baa85a7a99b69
#
_cell.length_a   1.000
_cell.length_b   1.000
_cell.length_c   1.000
_cell.angle_alpha   90.00
_cell.angle_beta   90.00
_cell.angle_gamma   90.00
#
_symmetry.space_group_name_H-M   'P 1'
#
loop_
_entity.id
_entity.type
_entity.pdbx_description
1 polymer ?
#
loop_
_entity_poly.entity_id
_entity_poly.type
_entity_poly.pdbx_seq_one_letter_code
_entity_poly.pdbx_strand_id
1 'polypeptide(L)'
;AEAVAEGASLFLIGLFKKLALANYLSFYVERVYAMPEDHAASALLLATVAFAWQIYFDFSGYTDMARGIARIMGYELMLNFNHPYLATSLSDFWSRWHISLSTWFRDYVYIPLGGNRKGKRLGGLFLMITFLTSAVWHGAAWTFVIWGALHALGTFVNRWLSHADWYQECLPLFIKRLLVFGFVCLAWVFF
;
A
#
# COMPACT_ATOMS: atom_id res chain seq x y z
N ALA A 1 -34.33 -0.31 -1.04
CA ALA A 1 -34.09 1.15 -1.02
C ALA A 1 -32.79 1.48 -0.28
N GLU A 2 -32.53 0.92 0.91
CA GLU A 2 -31.35 1.21 1.73
C GLU A 2 -30.02 0.81 1.02
N ALA A 3 -29.92 -0.43 0.52
CA ALA A 3 -28.74 -0.91 -0.19
C ALA A 3 -28.40 -0.07 -1.44
N VAL A 4 -29.42 0.46 -2.13
CA VAL A 4 -29.23 1.36 -3.28
C VAL A 4 -28.66 2.70 -2.82
N ALA A 5 -29.19 3.27 -1.74
CA ALA A 5 -28.69 4.54 -1.20
C ALA A 5 -27.24 4.43 -0.69
N GLU A 6 -26.95 3.36 0.06
CA GLU A 6 -25.59 3.10 0.54
C GLU A 6 -24.61 2.83 -0.61
N GLY A 7 -25.01 2.03 -1.59
CA GLY A 7 -24.19 1.73 -2.77
C GLY A 7 -23.93 2.98 -3.61
N ALA A 8 -24.95 3.81 -3.82
CA ALA A 8 -24.80 5.09 -4.53
C ALA A 8 -23.87 6.06 -3.76
N SER A 9 -24.01 6.15 -2.45
CA SER A 9 -23.13 6.97 -1.60
C SER A 9 -21.68 6.52 -1.71
N LEU A 10 -21.42 5.22 -1.60
CA LEU A 10 -20.09 4.67 -1.73
C LEU A 10 -19.49 4.90 -3.12
N PHE A 11 -20.30 4.76 -4.17
CA PHE A 11 -19.89 5.07 -5.54
C PHE A 11 -19.50 6.55 -5.69
N LEU A 12 -20.30 7.47 -5.20
CA LEU A 12 -20.00 8.90 -5.27
C LEU A 12 -18.75 9.30 -4.48
N ILE A 13 -18.54 8.70 -3.30
CA ILE A 13 -17.30 8.89 -2.53
C ILE A 13 -16.09 8.38 -3.33
N GLY A 14 -16.19 7.20 -3.94
CA GLY A 14 -15.14 6.65 -4.79
C GLY A 14 -14.85 7.52 -6.01
N LEU A 15 -15.90 8.01 -6.67
CA LEU A 15 -15.80 8.91 -7.81
C LEU A 15 -15.11 10.23 -7.45
N PHE A 16 -15.45 10.82 -6.30
CA PHE A 16 -14.81 12.02 -5.77
C PHE A 16 -13.32 11.78 -5.49
N LYS A 17 -12.96 10.67 -4.83
CA LYS A 17 -11.55 10.29 -4.60
C LYS A 17 -10.78 10.22 -5.91
N LYS A 18 -11.32 9.55 -6.93
CA LYS A 18 -10.64 9.33 -8.21
C LYS A 18 -10.57 10.60 -9.06
N LEU A 19 -11.69 11.27 -9.31
CA LEU A 19 -11.74 12.42 -10.22
C LEU A 19 -11.26 13.73 -9.61
N ALA A 20 -11.53 13.97 -8.32
CA ALA A 20 -11.11 15.20 -7.68
C ALA A 20 -9.72 15.05 -7.03
N LEU A 21 -9.55 14.12 -6.09
CA LEU A 21 -8.33 14.07 -5.29
C LEU A 21 -7.15 13.47 -6.07
N ALA A 22 -7.32 12.30 -6.70
CA ALA A 22 -6.21 11.65 -7.40
C ALA A 22 -5.77 12.47 -8.63
N ASN A 23 -6.70 12.92 -9.48
CA ASN A 23 -6.37 13.72 -10.66
C ASN A 23 -5.74 15.07 -10.30
N TYR A 24 -6.20 15.73 -9.22
CA TYR A 24 -5.58 16.98 -8.79
C TYR A 24 -4.13 16.78 -8.34
N LEU A 25 -3.85 15.71 -7.61
CA LEU A 25 -2.50 15.37 -7.19
C LEU A 25 -1.61 14.98 -8.38
N SER A 26 -2.16 14.29 -9.40
CA SER A 26 -1.39 13.88 -10.58
C SER A 26 -0.79 15.07 -11.33
N PHE A 27 -1.52 16.18 -11.48
CA PHE A 27 -1.00 17.39 -12.12
C PHE A 27 0.30 17.91 -11.48
N TYR A 28 0.37 17.88 -10.15
CA TYR A 28 1.56 18.31 -9.44
C TYR A 28 2.69 17.29 -9.58
N VAL A 29 2.38 16.01 -9.36
CA VAL A 29 3.35 14.91 -9.42
C VAL A 29 3.99 14.80 -10.79
N GLU A 30 3.16 14.76 -11.84
CA GLU A 30 3.65 14.66 -13.22
C GLU A 30 4.52 15.83 -13.62
N ARG A 31 4.15 17.05 -13.22
CA ARG A 31 4.94 18.26 -13.50
C ARG A 31 6.31 18.24 -12.84
N VAL A 32 6.38 17.80 -11.58
CA VAL A 32 7.65 17.76 -10.83
C VAL A 32 8.53 16.59 -11.31
N TYR A 33 7.96 15.43 -11.57
CA TYR A 33 8.71 14.24 -11.99
C TYR A 33 9.10 14.26 -13.48
N ALA A 34 8.46 15.10 -14.31
CA ALA A 34 8.86 15.27 -15.71
C ALA A 34 10.26 15.94 -15.86
N MET A 35 10.62 16.83 -14.94
CA MET A 35 11.90 17.56 -14.96
C MET A 35 12.42 17.71 -13.51
N PRO A 36 12.86 16.61 -12.88
CA PRO A 36 13.26 16.63 -11.48
C PRO A 36 14.46 17.51 -11.18
N GLU A 37 15.35 17.73 -12.16
CA GLU A 37 16.52 18.61 -12.08
C GLU A 37 16.16 20.10 -11.97
N ASP A 38 14.98 20.51 -12.42
CA ASP A 38 14.52 21.90 -12.36
C ASP A 38 13.86 22.24 -11.02
N HIS A 39 13.73 21.25 -10.13
CA HIS A 39 13.00 21.41 -8.87
C HIS A 39 13.88 21.28 -7.63
N ALA A 40 13.58 22.08 -6.60
CA ALA A 40 14.24 21.96 -5.30
C ALA A 40 13.91 20.62 -4.63
N ALA A 41 14.79 20.10 -3.79
CA ALA A 41 14.59 18.85 -3.05
C ALA A 41 13.28 18.83 -2.24
N SER A 42 12.84 19.97 -1.71
CA SER A 42 11.56 20.09 -1.00
C SER A 42 10.35 19.84 -1.91
N ALA A 43 10.41 20.29 -3.17
CA ALA A 43 9.34 20.01 -4.15
C ALA A 43 9.29 18.53 -4.53
N LEU A 44 10.46 17.88 -4.70
CA LEU A 44 10.55 16.44 -4.96
C LEU A 44 10.01 15.61 -3.78
N LEU A 45 10.35 15.98 -2.54
CA LEU A 45 9.81 15.32 -1.36
C LEU A 45 8.29 15.49 -1.26
N LEU A 46 7.78 16.69 -1.53
CA LEU A 46 6.34 16.94 -1.54
C LEU A 46 5.64 16.14 -2.66
N ALA A 47 6.26 16.07 -3.85
CA ALA A 47 5.73 15.25 -4.96
C ALA A 47 5.69 13.75 -4.61
N THR A 48 6.71 13.25 -3.90
CA THR A 48 6.73 11.85 -3.44
C THR A 48 5.59 11.56 -2.45
N VAL A 49 5.33 12.47 -1.51
CA VAL A 49 4.19 12.36 -0.59
C VAL A 49 2.86 12.50 -1.35
N ALA A 50 2.78 13.45 -2.29
CA ALA A 50 1.59 13.61 -3.12
C ALA A 50 1.31 12.36 -3.98
N PHE A 51 2.35 11.72 -4.52
CA PHE A 51 2.24 10.48 -5.28
C PHE A 51 1.70 9.33 -4.43
N ALA A 52 2.15 9.19 -3.19
CA ALA A 52 1.59 8.19 -2.28
C ALA A 52 0.07 8.38 -2.09
N TRP A 53 -0.40 9.62 -1.87
CA TRP A 53 -1.82 9.92 -1.77
C TRP A 53 -2.57 9.78 -3.10
N GLN A 54 -1.94 10.11 -4.22
CA GLN A 54 -2.50 9.90 -5.56
C GLN A 54 -2.81 8.43 -5.81
N ILE A 55 -1.84 7.51 -5.60
CA ILE A 55 -2.06 6.06 -5.74
C ILE A 55 -3.18 5.59 -4.83
N TYR A 56 -3.20 6.07 -3.58
CA TYR A 56 -4.23 5.68 -2.62
C TYR A 56 -5.62 6.14 -3.05
N PHE A 57 -5.79 7.41 -3.44
CA PHE A 57 -7.10 7.93 -3.84
C PHE A 57 -7.57 7.35 -5.16
N ASP A 58 -6.66 7.14 -6.12
CA ASP A 58 -6.99 6.51 -7.39
C ASP A 58 -7.54 5.10 -7.19
N PHE A 59 -6.79 4.27 -6.47
CA PHE A 59 -7.16 2.87 -6.34
C PHE A 59 -8.23 2.61 -5.26
N SER A 60 -8.21 3.32 -4.12
CA SER A 60 -9.31 3.21 -3.16
C SER A 60 -10.62 3.77 -3.73
N GLY A 61 -10.54 4.83 -4.53
CA GLY A 61 -11.70 5.37 -5.24
C GLY A 61 -12.29 4.37 -6.22
N TYR A 62 -11.44 3.72 -7.03
CA TYR A 62 -11.87 2.65 -7.94
C TYR A 62 -12.57 1.51 -7.19
N THR A 63 -11.97 1.02 -6.09
CA THR A 63 -12.56 -0.08 -5.33
C THR A 63 -13.85 0.31 -4.61
N ASP A 64 -13.98 1.55 -4.15
CA ASP A 64 -15.22 2.04 -3.54
C ASP A 64 -16.34 2.15 -4.58
N MET A 65 -16.04 2.62 -5.81
CA MET A 65 -17.01 2.60 -6.91
C MET A 65 -17.47 1.18 -7.24
N ALA A 66 -16.53 0.23 -7.36
CA ALA A 66 -16.84 -1.16 -7.64
C ALA A 66 -17.71 -1.79 -6.54
N ARG A 67 -17.37 -1.54 -5.26
CA ARG A 67 -18.17 -1.99 -4.11
C ARG A 67 -19.55 -1.34 -4.07
N GLY A 68 -19.64 -0.06 -4.42
CA GLY A 68 -20.91 0.67 -4.51
C GLY A 68 -21.86 0.05 -5.53
N ILE A 69 -21.37 -0.21 -6.75
CA ILE A 69 -22.16 -0.87 -7.82
C ILE A 69 -22.55 -2.29 -7.39
N ALA A 70 -21.60 -3.07 -6.87
CA ALA A 70 -21.88 -4.44 -6.43
C ALA A 70 -23.00 -4.48 -5.36
N ARG A 71 -22.97 -3.52 -4.40
CA ARG A 71 -24.00 -3.43 -3.36
C ARG A 71 -25.38 -3.07 -3.94
N ILE A 72 -25.46 -2.21 -4.94
CA ILE A 72 -26.71 -1.92 -5.66
C ILE A 72 -27.25 -3.19 -6.34
N MET A 73 -26.35 -4.03 -6.87
CA MET A 73 -26.69 -5.32 -7.51
C MET A 73 -26.97 -6.47 -6.51
N GLY A 74 -26.83 -6.21 -5.21
CA GLY A 74 -27.06 -7.21 -4.15
C GLY A 74 -25.83 -8.05 -3.78
N TYR A 75 -24.62 -7.67 -4.24
CA TYR A 75 -23.37 -8.35 -3.90
C TYR A 75 -22.56 -7.56 -2.87
N GLU A 76 -21.93 -8.26 -1.93
CA GLU A 76 -20.99 -7.67 -0.98
C GLU A 76 -19.56 -8.00 -1.36
N LEU A 77 -18.80 -7.00 -1.82
CA LEU A 77 -17.37 -7.14 -2.06
C LEU A 77 -16.57 -6.72 -0.82
N MET A 78 -15.45 -7.42 -0.61
CA MET A 78 -14.56 -7.14 0.52
C MET A 78 -13.93 -5.74 0.45
N LEU A 79 -13.58 -5.21 1.61
CA LEU A 79 -12.81 -3.97 1.72
C LEU A 79 -11.38 -4.19 1.23
N ASN A 80 -10.88 -3.28 0.38
CA ASN A 80 -9.50 -3.33 -0.12
C ASN A 80 -8.54 -2.39 0.59
N PHE A 81 -9.03 -1.32 1.20
CA PHE A 81 -8.22 -0.31 1.89
C PHE A 81 -8.81 0.04 3.24
N ASN A 82 -8.02 -0.10 4.30
CA ASN A 82 -8.41 0.23 5.67
C ASN A 82 -7.38 1.18 6.32
N HIS A 83 -7.42 2.47 5.94
CA HIS A 83 -6.51 3.51 6.45
C HIS A 83 -5.02 3.07 6.48
N PRO A 84 -4.44 2.65 5.34
CA PRO A 84 -3.12 2.01 5.31
C PRO A 84 -1.99 2.91 5.80
N TYR A 85 -2.09 4.22 5.60
CA TYR A 85 -1.07 5.19 6.04
C TYR A 85 -1.11 5.50 7.56
N LEU A 86 -2.05 4.92 8.28
CA LEU A 86 -2.05 4.92 9.75
C LEU A 86 -1.40 3.67 10.35
N ALA A 87 -0.82 2.81 9.52
CA ALA A 87 -0.14 1.59 9.96
C ALA A 87 1.09 1.90 10.83
N THR A 88 1.32 1.06 11.82
CA THR A 88 2.42 1.18 12.78
C THR A 88 3.56 0.19 12.53
N SER A 89 3.38 -0.67 11.54
CA SER A 89 4.36 -1.63 11.05
C SER A 89 4.12 -1.91 9.56
N LEU A 90 5.12 -2.42 8.84
CA LEU A 90 4.92 -2.83 7.44
C LEU A 90 3.99 -4.04 7.31
N SER A 91 3.97 -4.93 8.29
CA SER A 91 2.99 -6.02 8.32
C SER A 91 1.56 -5.49 8.50
N ASP A 92 1.36 -4.46 9.35
CA ASP A 92 0.09 -3.77 9.52
C ASP A 92 -0.31 -3.01 8.25
N PHE A 93 0.66 -2.36 7.56
CA PHE A 93 0.41 -1.70 6.26
C PHE A 93 -0.16 -2.68 5.22
N TRP A 94 0.45 -3.84 5.03
CA TRP A 94 0.00 -4.84 4.07
C TRP A 94 -1.30 -5.55 4.48
N SER A 95 -1.69 -5.50 5.75
CA SER A 95 -3.02 -5.94 6.19
C SER A 95 -4.13 -4.93 5.88
N ARG A 96 -3.76 -3.69 5.48
CA ARG A 96 -4.64 -2.55 5.22
C ARG A 96 -4.62 -2.06 3.77
N TRP A 97 -3.58 -2.42 3.01
CA TRP A 97 -3.37 -2.03 1.61
C TRP A 97 -3.67 -3.20 0.68
N HIS A 98 -4.53 -2.95 -0.33
CA HIS A 98 -4.92 -3.93 -1.35
C HIS A 98 -5.18 -5.32 -0.74
N ILE A 99 -6.10 -5.36 0.21
CA ILE A 99 -6.31 -6.51 1.13
C ILE A 99 -6.60 -7.79 0.35
N SER A 100 -7.39 -7.71 -0.73
CA SER A 100 -7.69 -8.87 -1.57
C SER A 100 -6.44 -9.50 -2.18
N LEU A 101 -5.54 -8.68 -2.77
CA LEU A 101 -4.29 -9.14 -3.37
C LEU A 101 -3.30 -9.64 -2.30
N SER A 102 -3.14 -8.88 -1.22
CA SER A 102 -2.26 -9.23 -0.11
C SER A 102 -2.65 -10.57 0.53
N THR A 103 -3.96 -10.80 0.68
CA THR A 103 -4.51 -12.08 1.16
C THR A 103 -4.26 -13.19 0.15
N TRP A 104 -4.48 -12.94 -1.14
CA TRP A 104 -4.23 -13.91 -2.18
C TRP A 104 -2.76 -14.38 -2.21
N PHE A 105 -1.80 -13.44 -2.21
CA PHE A 105 -0.37 -13.79 -2.16
C PHE A 105 0.01 -14.52 -0.87
N ARG A 106 -0.58 -14.15 0.26
CA ARG A 106 -0.39 -14.87 1.53
C ARG A 106 -0.87 -16.32 1.41
N ASP A 107 -2.07 -16.54 0.90
CA ASP A 107 -2.74 -17.82 0.95
C ASP A 107 -2.24 -18.77 -0.16
N TYR A 108 -1.89 -18.25 -1.34
CA TYR A 108 -1.52 -19.06 -2.50
C TYR A 108 -0.01 -19.08 -2.80
N VAL A 109 0.78 -18.19 -2.19
CA VAL A 109 2.25 -18.18 -2.37
C VAL A 109 2.96 -18.41 -1.04
N TYR A 110 2.75 -17.53 -0.05
CA TYR A 110 3.51 -17.56 1.19
C TYR A 110 3.25 -18.80 2.05
N ILE A 111 1.98 -19.13 2.28
CA ILE A 111 1.59 -20.30 3.10
C ILE A 111 1.99 -21.63 2.44
N PRO A 112 1.77 -21.88 1.12
CA PRO A 112 2.20 -23.09 0.45
C PRO A 112 3.72 -23.30 0.46
N LEU A 113 4.52 -22.23 0.38
CA LEU A 113 5.99 -22.33 0.52
C LEU A 113 6.43 -22.79 1.92
N GLY A 114 5.54 -22.65 2.92
CA GLY A 114 5.77 -23.03 4.31
C GLY A 114 5.52 -21.92 5.32
N GLY A 115 5.38 -20.66 4.88
CA GLY A 115 5.09 -19.53 5.74
C GLY A 115 6.10 -19.40 6.90
N ASN A 116 5.60 -19.15 8.11
CA ASN A 116 6.42 -19.06 9.33
C ASN A 116 6.77 -20.43 9.94
N ARG A 117 6.19 -21.55 9.44
CA ARG A 117 6.30 -22.88 10.07
C ARG A 117 7.71 -23.48 10.01
N LYS A 118 8.50 -23.08 9.01
CA LYS A 118 9.88 -23.60 8.78
C LYS A 118 10.97 -22.73 9.44
N GLY A 119 10.61 -21.90 10.40
CA GLY A 119 11.53 -21.05 11.15
C GLY A 119 11.77 -19.68 10.53
N LYS A 120 12.40 -18.77 11.31
CA LYS A 120 12.53 -17.33 10.96
C LYS A 120 13.30 -17.09 9.65
N ARG A 121 14.38 -17.87 9.39
CA ARG A 121 15.22 -17.69 8.19
C ARG A 121 14.46 -18.05 6.90
N LEU A 122 13.84 -19.23 6.89
CA LEU A 122 13.07 -19.68 5.73
C LEU A 122 11.79 -18.85 5.55
N GLY A 123 11.13 -18.44 6.63
CA GLY A 123 10.00 -17.52 6.57
C GLY A 123 10.37 -16.17 5.95
N GLY A 124 11.59 -15.66 6.19
CA GLY A 124 12.12 -14.47 5.51
C GLY A 124 12.34 -14.69 4.02
N LEU A 125 12.89 -15.84 3.62
CA LEU A 125 13.06 -16.21 2.21
C LEU A 125 11.69 -16.34 1.49
N PHE A 126 10.71 -16.98 2.11
CA PHE A 126 9.37 -17.12 1.53
C PHE A 126 8.67 -15.77 1.39
N LEU A 127 8.89 -14.87 2.34
CA LEU A 127 8.40 -13.50 2.25
C LEU A 127 9.05 -12.76 1.06
N MET A 128 10.37 -12.88 0.88
CA MET A 128 11.09 -12.32 -0.27
C MET A 128 10.53 -12.85 -1.59
N ILE A 129 10.36 -14.17 -1.71
CA ILE A 129 9.79 -14.80 -2.91
C ILE A 129 8.38 -14.25 -3.17
N THR A 130 7.55 -14.12 -2.14
CA THR A 130 6.18 -13.61 -2.25
C THR A 130 6.17 -12.17 -2.77
N PHE A 131 7.01 -11.29 -2.23
CA PHE A 131 7.09 -9.90 -2.69
C PHE A 131 7.68 -9.78 -4.11
N LEU A 132 8.68 -10.58 -4.45
CA LEU A 132 9.23 -10.60 -5.82
C LEU A 132 8.20 -11.14 -6.84
N THR A 133 7.42 -12.15 -6.47
CA THR A 133 6.31 -12.64 -7.30
C THR A 133 5.26 -11.54 -7.49
N SER A 134 4.91 -10.81 -6.43
CA SER A 134 4.01 -9.66 -6.51
C SER A 134 4.59 -8.55 -7.39
N ALA A 135 5.89 -8.29 -7.29
CA ALA A 135 6.58 -7.29 -8.11
C ALA A 135 6.49 -7.61 -9.62
N VAL A 136 6.78 -8.85 -10.00
CA VAL A 136 6.67 -9.32 -11.40
C VAL A 136 5.23 -9.27 -11.89
N TRP A 137 4.27 -9.53 -11.02
CA TRP A 137 2.84 -9.41 -11.34
C TRP A 137 2.44 -7.96 -11.65
N HIS A 138 3.03 -6.96 -10.98
CA HIS A 138 2.77 -5.54 -11.25
C HIS A 138 3.35 -5.08 -12.60
N GLY A 139 4.46 -5.67 -13.05
CA GLY A 139 5.04 -5.34 -14.35
C GLY A 139 6.45 -5.90 -14.55
N ALA A 140 6.85 -6.05 -15.81
CA ALA A 140 8.15 -6.58 -16.21
C ALA A 140 9.25 -5.49 -16.24
N ALA A 141 9.34 -4.64 -15.20
CA ALA A 141 10.37 -3.62 -15.05
C ALA A 141 11.20 -3.85 -13.80
N TRP A 142 12.49 -3.51 -13.87
CA TRP A 142 13.41 -3.62 -12.73
C TRP A 142 12.99 -2.76 -11.53
N THR A 143 12.29 -1.66 -11.76
CA THR A 143 11.77 -0.80 -10.70
C THR A 143 10.80 -1.56 -9.79
N PHE A 144 9.91 -2.39 -10.34
CA PHE A 144 9.02 -3.24 -9.54
C PHE A 144 9.79 -4.29 -8.73
N VAL A 145 10.88 -4.87 -9.30
CA VAL A 145 11.73 -5.83 -8.58
C VAL A 145 12.39 -5.15 -7.37
N ILE A 146 12.91 -3.93 -7.56
CA ILE A 146 13.48 -3.12 -6.46
C ILE A 146 12.41 -2.81 -5.41
N TRP A 147 11.22 -2.39 -5.83
CA TRP A 147 10.07 -2.14 -4.95
C TRP A 147 9.72 -3.38 -4.11
N GLY A 148 9.58 -4.54 -4.74
CA GLY A 148 9.28 -5.79 -4.03
C GLY A 148 10.38 -6.19 -3.05
N ALA A 149 11.65 -6.06 -3.43
CA ALA A 149 12.80 -6.35 -2.58
C ALA A 149 12.83 -5.40 -1.36
N LEU A 150 12.60 -4.08 -1.56
CA LEU A 150 12.51 -3.10 -0.48
C LEU A 150 11.41 -3.47 0.51
N HIS A 151 10.21 -3.81 0.04
CA HIS A 151 9.11 -4.20 0.92
C HIS A 151 9.39 -5.50 1.69
N ALA A 152 10.01 -6.50 1.06
CA ALA A 152 10.42 -7.73 1.72
C ALA A 152 11.45 -7.46 2.83
N LEU A 153 12.53 -6.75 2.49
CA LEU A 153 13.60 -6.38 3.43
C LEU A 153 13.06 -5.49 4.56
N GLY A 154 12.29 -4.47 4.22
CA GLY A 154 11.68 -3.58 5.20
C GLY A 154 10.76 -4.32 6.17
N THR A 155 9.94 -5.26 5.67
CA THR A 155 9.08 -6.09 6.51
C THR A 155 9.90 -7.00 7.43
N PHE A 156 11.00 -7.56 6.92
CA PHE A 156 11.91 -8.39 7.73
C PHE A 156 12.57 -7.55 8.83
N VAL A 157 13.13 -6.39 8.51
CA VAL A 157 13.73 -5.46 9.48
C VAL A 157 12.70 -4.99 10.50
N ASN A 158 11.52 -4.61 10.05
CA ASN A 158 10.45 -4.15 10.93
C ASN A 158 9.99 -5.26 11.91
N ARG A 159 9.90 -6.52 11.46
CA ARG A 159 9.63 -7.67 12.34
C ARG A 159 10.74 -7.88 13.37
N TRP A 160 12.00 -7.70 12.99
CA TRP A 160 13.12 -7.79 13.91
C TRP A 160 13.09 -6.67 14.96
N LEU A 161 12.88 -5.42 14.52
CA LEU A 161 12.73 -4.27 15.41
C LEU A 161 11.55 -4.42 16.38
N SER A 162 10.45 -5.02 15.94
CA SER A 162 9.26 -5.23 16.77
C SER A 162 9.47 -6.21 17.94
N HIS A 163 10.65 -6.85 18.05
CA HIS A 163 11.01 -7.69 19.18
C HIS A 163 11.93 -6.94 20.18
N ALA A 164 12.35 -5.73 19.87
CA ALA A 164 13.20 -4.94 20.75
C ALA A 164 12.34 -4.09 21.71
N ASP A 165 12.61 -4.18 23.01
CA ASP A 165 11.82 -3.51 24.05
C ASP A 165 11.79 -1.99 23.84
N TRP A 166 12.93 -1.37 23.48
CA TRP A 166 13.00 0.05 23.18
C TRP A 166 12.05 0.48 22.04
N TYR A 167 11.89 -0.38 21.03
CA TYR A 167 10.98 -0.10 19.92
C TYR A 167 9.52 -0.21 20.34
N GLN A 168 9.22 -1.17 21.22
CA GLN A 168 7.86 -1.39 21.72
C GLN A 168 7.43 -0.32 22.73
N GLU A 169 8.28 -0.04 23.72
CA GLU A 169 7.93 0.74 24.90
C GLU A 169 8.30 2.22 24.77
N CYS A 170 9.49 2.52 24.17
CA CYS A 170 9.99 3.90 24.13
C CYS A 170 9.57 4.68 22.89
N LEU A 171 9.20 4.00 21.78
CA LEU A 171 8.88 4.69 20.54
C LEU A 171 7.38 5.08 20.50
N PRO A 172 7.04 6.39 20.51
CA PRO A 172 5.66 6.84 20.43
C PRO A 172 4.97 6.34 19.15
N LEU A 173 3.67 6.07 19.25
CA LEU A 173 2.84 5.58 18.15
C LEU A 173 2.93 6.47 16.90
N PHE A 174 2.97 7.78 17.08
CA PHE A 174 3.11 8.75 16.00
C PHE A 174 4.42 8.56 15.23
N ILE A 175 5.54 8.33 15.93
CA ILE A 175 6.85 8.09 15.29
C ILE A 175 6.83 6.78 14.51
N LYS A 176 6.24 5.70 15.04
CA LYS A 176 6.07 4.43 14.31
C LYS A 176 5.32 4.63 12.99
N ARG A 177 4.23 5.41 13.02
CA ARG A 177 3.45 5.75 11.81
C ARG A 177 4.26 6.55 10.80
N LEU A 178 5.00 7.57 11.25
CA LEU A 178 5.86 8.37 10.38
C LEU A 178 6.95 7.53 9.71
N LEU A 179 7.59 6.63 10.44
CA LEU A 179 8.62 5.74 9.90
C LEU A 179 8.05 4.79 8.84
N VAL A 180 6.89 4.19 9.11
CA VAL A 180 6.22 3.30 8.14
C VAL A 180 5.78 4.09 6.91
N PHE A 181 5.13 5.22 7.09
CA PHE A 181 4.68 6.06 5.98
C PHE A 181 5.85 6.58 5.14
N GLY A 182 6.92 7.07 5.78
CA GLY A 182 8.13 7.53 5.09
C GLY A 182 8.80 6.43 4.29
N PHE A 183 8.91 5.21 4.86
CA PHE A 183 9.40 4.04 4.13
C PHE A 183 8.53 3.71 2.91
N VAL A 184 7.21 3.71 3.08
CA VAL A 184 6.27 3.44 1.99
C VAL A 184 6.37 4.51 0.89
N CYS A 185 6.46 5.80 1.25
CA CYS A 185 6.67 6.87 0.28
C CYS A 185 7.98 6.67 -0.51
N LEU A 186 9.08 6.30 0.17
CA LEU A 186 10.34 5.99 -0.49
C LEU A 186 10.22 4.79 -1.45
N ALA A 187 9.51 3.74 -1.04
CA ALA A 187 9.30 2.57 -1.90
C ALA A 187 8.43 2.89 -3.12
N TRP A 188 7.45 3.79 -3.00
CA TRP A 188 6.61 4.22 -4.11
C TRP A 188 7.37 4.95 -5.23
N VAL A 189 8.57 5.50 -4.98
CA VAL A 189 9.40 6.09 -6.03
C VAL A 189 9.79 5.07 -7.10
N PHE A 190 9.81 3.78 -6.76
CA PHE A 190 10.15 2.68 -7.67
C PHE A 190 8.92 2.01 -8.29
N PHE A 191 7.73 2.40 -7.89
CA PHE A 191 6.47 1.84 -8.37
C PHE A 191 5.90 2.67 -9.53
#